data_312966d6616c3c11498caea1af10bf49
#
_entry.id   312966d6616c3c11498caea1af10bf49
#
_cell.length_a   1.000
_cell.length_b   1.000
_cell.length_c   1.000
_cell.angle_alpha   90.00
_cell.angle_beta   90.00
_cell.angle_gamma   90.00
#
_symmetry.space_group_name_H-M   'P 1'
#
loop_
_entity.id
_entity.type
_entity.pdbx_description
1 polymer ?
#
loop_
_entity_poly.entity_id
_entity_poly.type
_entity_poly.pdbx_seq_one_letter_code
_entity_poly.pdbx_strand_id
1 'polypeptide(L)'
;MDLLNDILSTLNLKGTLYFRTEFSGKWAVTVPPLAEAARFHLVVKGQCHVRVGEDQYQALSPGDIILLPKGRSHILSDAPQKTAPPLEKIMSESGYKGDGLLVYGCKSAGLQTQMVCGHFSFRPGADHPILRHLPDFITVTAADRKKLPLLDESLRLIAERVFTESLGSIAAVTRLSEIVFMEILQSALSTSDQQSFMLEALRDTKIAKSLQLIHRNPDKTWTVDSLASEVAMSRSRFSERFRILVGETPMTYLAQWRLQKSLELLGDTRWPIQQVANETGYQSPAAFSRAFQSKFGVSPKAYRAQNLA
;
A
#
# COMPACT_ATOMS: atom_id res chain seq x y z
N MET A 1 -4.25 20.74 -3.79
CA MET A 1 -3.74 19.60 -2.98
C MET A 1 -4.43 18.36 -3.49
N ASP A 2 -3.70 17.34 -3.83
CA ASP A 2 -4.21 16.11 -4.42
C ASP A 2 -4.66 15.16 -3.29
N LEU A 3 -5.88 14.63 -3.38
CA LEU A 3 -6.45 13.71 -2.38
C LEU A 3 -5.57 12.48 -2.15
N LEU A 4 -4.97 11.95 -3.22
CA LEU A 4 -4.05 10.83 -3.13
C LEU A 4 -2.78 11.20 -2.33
N ASN A 5 -2.26 12.41 -2.53
CA ASN A 5 -1.12 12.91 -1.76
C ASN A 5 -1.42 13.01 -0.25
N ASP A 6 -2.62 13.50 0.12
CA ASP A 6 -3.05 13.56 1.53
C ASP A 6 -3.14 12.16 2.16
N ILE A 7 -3.65 11.18 1.42
CA ILE A 7 -3.74 9.79 1.86
C ILE A 7 -2.34 9.20 2.04
N LEU A 8 -1.47 9.32 1.04
CA LEU A 8 -0.12 8.76 1.06
C LEU A 8 0.74 9.36 2.18
N SER A 9 0.63 10.67 2.42
CA SER A 9 1.35 11.32 3.53
C SER A 9 0.90 10.79 4.89
N THR A 10 -0.39 10.56 5.07
CA THR A 10 -0.95 10.00 6.31
C THR A 10 -0.51 8.55 6.53
N LEU A 11 -0.41 7.76 5.46
CA LEU A 11 0.08 6.38 5.50
C LEU A 11 1.57 6.29 5.87
N ASN A 12 2.35 7.35 5.63
CA ASN A 12 3.80 7.37 5.83
C ASN A 12 4.50 6.16 5.22
N LEU A 13 4.26 5.98 3.93
CA LEU A 13 4.79 4.86 3.15
C LEU A 13 6.31 4.79 3.25
N LYS A 14 6.83 3.61 3.57
CA LYS A 14 8.27 3.30 3.54
C LYS A 14 8.52 2.07 2.71
N GLY A 15 9.24 2.23 1.62
CA GLY A 15 9.70 1.10 0.81
C GLY A 15 10.78 0.31 1.55
N THR A 16 10.74 -1.01 1.44
CA THR A 16 11.81 -1.90 1.91
C THR A 16 12.03 -2.97 0.86
N LEU A 17 13.23 -3.00 0.32
CA LEU A 17 13.67 -4.09 -0.53
C LEU A 17 14.28 -5.17 0.37
N TYR A 18 13.84 -6.43 0.23
CA TYR A 18 14.39 -7.50 1.06
C TYR A 18 14.95 -8.69 0.28
N PHE A 19 14.50 -8.93 -0.97
CA PHE A 19 15.05 -10.02 -1.76
C PHE A 19 15.39 -9.60 -3.18
N ARG A 20 16.61 -9.93 -3.58
CA ARG A 20 16.99 -10.22 -4.95
C ARG A 20 16.99 -11.74 -5.06
N THR A 21 16.25 -12.32 -5.98
CA THR A 21 16.15 -13.76 -6.09
C THR A 21 16.70 -14.26 -7.41
N GLU A 22 17.36 -15.42 -7.38
CA GLU A 22 17.75 -16.21 -8.55
C GLU A 22 17.33 -17.64 -8.33
N PHE A 23 16.20 -18.01 -8.90
CA PHE A 23 15.64 -19.34 -8.80
C PHE A 23 15.84 -20.11 -10.10
N SER A 24 16.20 -21.39 -10.01
CA SER A 24 16.55 -22.22 -11.16
C SER A 24 15.84 -23.57 -11.13
N GLY A 25 15.40 -24.07 -12.29
CA GLY A 25 14.67 -25.32 -12.41
C GLY A 25 13.23 -25.21 -11.92
N LYS A 26 12.74 -26.28 -11.32
CA LYS A 26 11.41 -26.29 -10.69
C LYS A 26 11.48 -25.69 -9.28
N TRP A 27 10.71 -24.66 -9.04
CA TRP A 27 10.68 -24.00 -7.73
C TRP A 27 9.27 -23.48 -7.41
N ALA A 28 8.96 -23.46 -6.15
CA ALA A 28 7.78 -22.80 -5.62
C ALA A 28 8.04 -22.33 -4.19
N VAL A 29 7.44 -21.23 -3.78
CA VAL A 29 7.58 -20.68 -2.44
C VAL A 29 6.28 -20.04 -1.97
N THR A 30 5.86 -20.34 -0.75
CA THR A 30 4.78 -19.63 -0.08
C THR A 30 5.36 -18.43 0.67
N VAL A 31 4.98 -17.24 0.25
CA VAL A 31 5.32 -15.98 0.92
C VAL A 31 4.28 -15.74 2.02
N PRO A 32 4.69 -15.60 3.29
CA PRO A 32 3.77 -15.43 4.41
C PRO A 32 3.04 -14.08 4.35
N PRO A 33 1.90 -13.91 5.02
CA PRO A 33 1.24 -12.62 5.10
C PRO A 33 2.11 -11.60 5.84
N LEU A 34 1.95 -10.32 5.52
CA LEU A 34 2.59 -9.20 6.22
C LEU A 34 1.52 -8.15 6.52
N ALA A 35 1.22 -7.98 7.80
CA ALA A 35 0.25 -6.98 8.23
C ALA A 35 0.79 -5.54 8.00
N GLU A 36 -0.11 -4.60 7.79
CA GLU A 36 0.21 -3.17 7.59
C GLU A 36 1.28 -2.93 6.52
N ALA A 37 1.25 -3.75 5.46
CA ALA A 37 2.19 -3.63 4.36
C ALA A 37 1.57 -4.07 3.03
N ALA A 38 2.06 -3.49 1.94
CA ALA A 38 1.86 -4.00 0.59
C ALA A 38 3.13 -4.70 0.12
N ARG A 39 3.01 -5.80 -0.63
CA ARG A 39 4.16 -6.51 -1.21
C ARG A 39 4.23 -6.31 -2.70
N PHE A 40 5.44 -6.35 -3.25
CA PHE A 40 5.63 -6.32 -4.70
C PHE A 40 6.67 -7.35 -5.16
N HIS A 41 6.49 -7.80 -6.40
CA HIS A 41 7.44 -8.65 -7.10
C HIS A 41 7.59 -8.15 -8.53
N LEU A 42 8.81 -7.82 -8.92
CA LEU A 42 9.21 -7.44 -10.28
C LEU A 42 9.99 -8.60 -10.89
N VAL A 43 9.54 -9.13 -12.01
CA VAL A 43 10.29 -10.13 -12.77
C VAL A 43 11.32 -9.42 -13.64
N VAL A 44 12.60 -9.72 -13.43
CA VAL A 44 13.71 -9.18 -14.22
C VAL A 44 14.09 -10.13 -15.36
N LYS A 45 14.06 -11.44 -15.09
CA LYS A 45 14.37 -12.49 -16.07
C LYS A 45 13.53 -13.73 -15.81
N GLY A 46 13.23 -14.51 -16.85
CA GLY A 46 12.45 -15.73 -16.76
C GLY A 46 10.96 -15.48 -16.63
N GLN A 47 10.26 -16.37 -15.97
CA GLN A 47 8.81 -16.29 -15.74
C GLN A 47 8.47 -16.61 -14.30
N CYS A 48 7.40 -16.04 -13.79
CA CYS A 48 6.88 -16.33 -12.47
C CYS A 48 5.35 -16.43 -12.50
N HIS A 49 4.80 -17.43 -11.85
CA HIS A 49 3.36 -17.54 -11.60
C HIS A 49 3.08 -17.15 -10.16
N VAL A 50 2.13 -16.25 -9.99
CA VAL A 50 1.68 -15.79 -8.67
C VAL A 50 0.28 -16.34 -8.43
N ARG A 51 0.06 -16.97 -7.28
CA ARG A 51 -1.26 -17.40 -6.83
C ARG A 51 -1.64 -16.65 -5.57
N VAL A 52 -2.79 -15.98 -5.61
CA VAL A 52 -3.36 -15.26 -4.46
C VAL A 52 -4.71 -15.89 -4.11
N GLY A 53 -4.87 -16.37 -2.89
CA GLY A 53 -6.06 -17.12 -2.51
C GLY A 53 -6.18 -18.49 -3.20
N GLU A 54 -7.41 -18.97 -3.44
CA GLU A 54 -7.64 -20.32 -3.97
C GLU A 54 -7.60 -20.38 -5.49
N ASP A 55 -8.14 -19.39 -6.19
CA ASP A 55 -8.42 -19.46 -7.61
C ASP A 55 -7.80 -18.34 -8.48
N GLN A 56 -7.07 -17.40 -7.87
CA GLN A 56 -6.49 -16.30 -8.62
C GLN A 56 -5.04 -16.58 -8.98
N TYR A 57 -4.79 -16.77 -10.27
CA TYR A 57 -3.46 -16.98 -10.83
C TYR A 57 -3.09 -15.84 -11.78
N GLN A 58 -1.85 -15.37 -11.67
CA GLN A 58 -1.28 -14.38 -12.55
C GLN A 58 0.08 -14.86 -13.05
N ALA A 59 0.25 -14.98 -14.36
CA ALA A 59 1.55 -15.21 -14.98
C ALA A 59 2.25 -13.86 -15.18
N LEU A 60 3.52 -13.81 -14.84
CA LEU A 60 4.39 -12.63 -14.98
C LEU A 60 5.57 -12.96 -15.88
N SER A 61 5.84 -12.07 -16.82
CA SER A 61 6.96 -12.09 -17.76
C SER A 61 8.01 -11.05 -17.38
N PRO A 62 9.21 -11.06 -17.99
CA PRO A 62 10.23 -10.06 -17.71
C PRO A 62 9.72 -8.62 -17.90
N GLY A 63 9.91 -7.80 -16.91
CA GLY A 63 9.43 -6.42 -16.86
C GLY A 63 8.04 -6.25 -16.24
N ASP A 64 7.28 -7.32 -15.99
CA ASP A 64 6.01 -7.24 -15.28
C ASP A 64 6.25 -7.06 -13.78
N ILE A 65 5.42 -6.24 -13.16
CA ILE A 65 5.36 -6.07 -11.71
C ILE A 65 3.97 -6.38 -11.18
N ILE A 66 3.91 -7.08 -10.06
CA ILE A 66 2.69 -7.29 -9.29
C ILE A 66 2.81 -6.62 -7.93
N LEU A 67 1.77 -5.91 -7.54
CA LEU A 67 1.58 -5.34 -6.20
C LEU A 67 0.45 -6.09 -5.50
N LEU A 68 0.67 -6.52 -4.26
CA LEU A 68 -0.32 -7.10 -3.36
C LEU A 68 -0.61 -6.08 -2.24
N PRO A 69 -1.60 -5.21 -2.40
CA PRO A 69 -1.79 -4.04 -1.53
C PRO A 69 -2.09 -4.38 -0.07
N LYS A 70 -2.65 -5.58 0.18
CA LYS A 70 -3.07 -6.05 1.51
C LYS A 70 -2.04 -6.95 2.18
N GLY A 71 -0.85 -7.14 1.57
CA GLY A 71 0.20 -8.01 2.10
C GLY A 71 -0.22 -9.47 2.32
N ARG A 72 -1.24 -9.97 1.62
CA ARG A 72 -1.75 -11.33 1.78
C ARG A 72 -0.69 -12.38 1.47
N SER A 73 -0.83 -13.56 2.10
CA SER A 73 -0.04 -14.73 1.72
C SER A 73 -0.32 -15.10 0.26
N HIS A 74 0.72 -15.50 -0.45
CA HIS A 74 0.66 -15.89 -1.86
C HIS A 74 1.75 -16.89 -2.19
N ILE A 75 1.60 -17.58 -3.33
CA ILE A 75 2.59 -18.52 -3.84
C ILE A 75 3.26 -17.90 -5.07
N LEU A 76 4.58 -17.96 -5.10
CA LEU A 76 5.40 -17.71 -6.29
C LEU A 76 5.95 -19.04 -6.80
N SER A 77 5.96 -19.26 -8.11
CA SER A 77 6.40 -20.54 -8.70
C SER A 77 6.81 -20.41 -10.16
N ASP A 78 7.60 -21.38 -10.65
CA ASP A 78 7.96 -21.52 -12.07
C ASP A 78 6.78 -21.92 -12.96
N ALA A 79 5.79 -22.63 -12.39
CA ALA A 79 4.57 -23.09 -13.05
C ALA A 79 3.39 -23.01 -12.05
N PRO A 80 2.13 -23.01 -12.52
CA PRO A 80 0.98 -22.95 -11.63
C PRO A 80 0.98 -24.05 -10.55
N GLN A 81 1.01 -23.67 -9.28
CA GLN A 81 1.07 -24.56 -8.13
C GLN A 81 -0.04 -24.24 -7.12
N LYS A 82 -0.62 -25.28 -6.49
CA LYS A 82 -1.62 -25.13 -5.43
C LYS A 82 -0.99 -25.05 -4.05
N THR A 83 0.18 -25.64 -3.86
CA THR A 83 0.92 -25.67 -2.60
C THR A 83 2.40 -25.42 -2.86
N ALA A 84 3.09 -24.83 -1.90
CA ALA A 84 4.51 -24.58 -1.97
C ALA A 84 5.12 -24.58 -0.55
N PRO A 85 6.40 -24.91 -0.40
CA PRO A 85 7.08 -24.78 0.87
C PRO A 85 7.09 -23.32 1.37
N PRO A 86 7.09 -23.09 2.68
CA PRO A 86 7.17 -21.74 3.22
C PRO A 86 8.53 -21.09 2.92
N LEU A 87 8.55 -19.76 2.83
CA LEU A 87 9.75 -18.97 2.52
C LEU A 87 10.90 -19.25 3.48
N GLU A 88 10.61 -19.43 4.76
CA GLU A 88 11.60 -19.73 5.80
C GLU A 88 12.36 -21.03 5.50
N LYS A 89 11.68 -22.03 4.95
CA LYS A 89 12.31 -23.29 4.54
C LYS A 89 13.26 -23.05 3.37
N ILE A 90 12.83 -22.30 2.36
CA ILE A 90 13.68 -21.95 1.20
C ILE A 90 14.92 -21.16 1.65
N MET A 91 14.76 -20.20 2.57
CA MET A 91 15.87 -19.43 3.13
C MET A 91 16.85 -20.32 3.87
N SER A 92 16.36 -21.26 4.69
CA SER A 92 17.20 -22.22 5.42
C SER A 92 17.96 -23.15 4.48
N GLU A 93 17.28 -23.73 3.49
CA GLU A 93 17.87 -24.65 2.51
C GLU A 93 18.91 -23.98 1.59
N SER A 94 18.69 -22.68 1.28
CA SER A 94 19.62 -21.90 0.45
C SER A 94 20.83 -21.35 1.21
N GLY A 95 20.82 -21.42 2.55
CA GLY A 95 21.83 -20.78 3.40
C GLY A 95 21.77 -19.25 3.39
N TYR A 96 20.63 -18.66 3.00
CA TYR A 96 20.44 -17.20 2.94
C TYR A 96 20.51 -16.58 4.34
N LYS A 97 21.33 -15.53 4.49
CA LYS A 97 21.61 -14.88 5.79
C LYS A 97 20.84 -13.57 6.03
N GLY A 98 19.90 -13.23 5.14
CA GLY A 98 19.10 -12.00 5.29
C GLY A 98 19.57 -10.83 4.42
N ASP A 99 20.69 -10.93 3.74
CA ASP A 99 21.24 -9.95 2.80
C ASP A 99 21.71 -10.59 1.50
N GLY A 100 21.88 -9.80 0.46
CA GLY A 100 22.38 -10.27 -0.83
C GLY A 100 21.35 -10.98 -1.71
N LEU A 101 21.81 -11.96 -2.48
CA LEU A 101 21.03 -12.71 -3.47
C LEU A 101 20.52 -14.03 -2.87
N LEU A 102 19.21 -14.22 -2.84
CA LEU A 102 18.60 -15.50 -2.48
C LEU A 102 18.63 -16.44 -3.69
N VAL A 103 19.55 -17.40 -3.69
CA VAL A 103 19.73 -18.39 -4.75
C VAL A 103 19.10 -19.71 -4.34
N TYR A 104 18.21 -20.27 -5.18
CA TYR A 104 17.54 -21.53 -4.88
C TYR A 104 17.32 -22.36 -6.14
N GLY A 105 17.39 -23.68 -6.01
CA GLY A 105 17.19 -24.64 -7.09
C GLY A 105 18.48 -25.09 -7.78
N CYS A 106 18.34 -25.83 -8.88
CA CYS A 106 19.44 -26.46 -9.58
C CYS A 106 19.87 -25.64 -10.82
N LYS A 107 21.09 -25.08 -10.78
CA LYS A 107 21.63 -24.25 -11.89
C LYS A 107 21.75 -25.00 -13.23
N SER A 108 21.83 -26.32 -13.22
CA SER A 108 21.91 -27.14 -14.45
C SER A 108 20.56 -27.33 -15.16
N ALA A 109 19.45 -26.88 -14.57
CA ALA A 109 18.10 -27.11 -15.09
C ALA A 109 17.62 -26.07 -16.13
N GLY A 110 18.46 -25.19 -16.61
CA GLY A 110 18.25 -24.36 -17.81
C GLY A 110 17.39 -23.10 -17.64
N LEU A 111 16.24 -23.16 -17.00
CA LEU A 111 15.37 -22.00 -16.80
C LEU A 111 15.72 -21.26 -15.51
N GLN A 112 16.01 -19.99 -15.64
CA GLN A 112 16.39 -19.13 -14.53
C GLN A 112 15.41 -17.98 -14.38
N THR A 113 14.85 -17.79 -13.18
CA THR A 113 13.96 -16.68 -12.85
C THR A 113 14.67 -15.75 -11.87
N GLN A 114 14.82 -14.48 -12.24
CA GLN A 114 15.35 -13.42 -11.39
C GLN A 114 14.24 -12.43 -11.06
N MET A 115 14.08 -12.14 -9.79
CA MET A 115 13.06 -11.20 -9.31
C MET A 115 13.65 -10.22 -8.30
N VAL A 116 13.02 -9.05 -8.23
CA VAL A 116 13.19 -8.07 -7.17
C VAL A 116 11.92 -8.09 -6.33
N CYS A 117 12.07 -8.40 -5.05
CA CYS A 117 10.94 -8.50 -4.13
C CYS A 117 11.11 -7.53 -2.98
N GLY A 118 10.03 -6.86 -2.61
CA GLY A 118 10.02 -5.90 -1.52
C GLY A 118 8.64 -5.73 -0.91
N HIS A 119 8.56 -4.84 0.06
CA HIS A 119 7.30 -4.41 0.61
C HIS A 119 7.30 -2.90 0.89
N PHE A 120 6.12 -2.38 1.01
CA PHE A 120 5.84 -1.03 1.48
C PHE A 120 5.18 -1.15 2.83
N SER A 121 5.85 -0.77 3.90
CA SER A 121 5.25 -0.69 5.22
C SER A 121 4.49 0.62 5.37
N PHE A 122 3.39 0.55 6.08
CA PHE A 122 2.59 1.71 6.46
C PHE A 122 2.85 2.07 7.92
N ARG A 123 2.52 3.29 8.29
CA ARG A 123 2.55 3.72 9.69
C ARG A 123 1.70 2.75 10.54
N PRO A 124 2.16 2.33 11.73
CA PRO A 124 1.36 1.47 12.61
C PRO A 124 -0.03 2.07 12.88
N GLY A 125 -1.07 1.26 12.67
CA GLY A 125 -2.47 1.68 12.76
C GLY A 125 -3.00 2.43 11.53
N ALA A 126 -2.20 2.64 10.48
CA ALA A 126 -2.69 3.24 9.24
C ALA A 126 -3.71 2.32 8.56
N ASP A 127 -4.94 2.79 8.43
CA ASP A 127 -6.07 2.05 7.87
C ASP A 127 -6.97 3.00 7.08
N HIS A 128 -6.58 3.26 5.82
CA HIS A 128 -7.39 4.12 4.95
C HIS A 128 -8.35 3.28 4.09
N PRO A 129 -9.62 3.72 3.89
CA PRO A 129 -10.58 3.01 3.04
C PRO A 129 -10.05 2.65 1.66
N ILE A 130 -9.21 3.50 1.04
CA ILE A 130 -8.62 3.22 -0.27
C ILE A 130 -7.83 1.90 -0.26
N LEU A 131 -7.04 1.61 0.78
CA LEU A 131 -6.26 0.37 0.86
C LEU A 131 -7.15 -0.86 1.03
N ARG A 132 -8.24 -0.72 1.81
CA ARG A 132 -9.20 -1.81 2.05
C ARG A 132 -9.95 -2.22 0.78
N HIS A 133 -10.21 -1.26 -0.11
CA HIS A 133 -10.97 -1.45 -1.34
C HIS A 133 -10.09 -1.70 -2.57
N LEU A 134 -8.76 -1.68 -2.43
CA LEU A 134 -7.89 -2.14 -3.50
C LEU A 134 -8.13 -3.64 -3.79
N PRO A 135 -7.94 -4.08 -5.03
CA PRO A 135 -8.04 -5.50 -5.36
C PRO A 135 -6.97 -6.32 -4.62
N ASP A 136 -7.07 -7.63 -4.65
CA ASP A 136 -6.12 -8.50 -3.96
C ASP A 136 -4.72 -8.43 -4.56
N PHE A 137 -4.63 -8.10 -5.85
CA PHE A 137 -3.38 -7.72 -6.53
C PHE A 137 -3.63 -6.74 -7.67
N ILE A 138 -2.60 -5.99 -8.02
CA ILE A 138 -2.54 -5.09 -9.18
C ILE A 138 -1.33 -5.50 -10.00
N THR A 139 -1.52 -5.81 -11.29
CA THR A 139 -0.43 -6.13 -12.20
C THR A 139 -0.27 -5.00 -13.21
N VAL A 140 0.98 -4.57 -13.41
CA VAL A 140 1.36 -3.70 -14.52
C VAL A 140 2.31 -4.46 -15.41
N THR A 141 1.88 -4.72 -16.64
CA THR A 141 2.69 -5.46 -17.62
C THR A 141 3.79 -4.58 -18.21
N ALA A 142 4.83 -5.21 -18.76
CA ALA A 142 5.89 -4.50 -19.49
C ALA A 142 5.33 -3.65 -20.66
N ALA A 143 4.21 -4.08 -21.27
CA ALA A 143 3.54 -3.33 -22.32
C ALA A 143 2.83 -2.07 -21.78
N ASP A 144 2.17 -2.18 -20.62
CA ASP A 144 1.47 -1.06 -19.99
C ASP A 144 2.45 -0.03 -19.42
N ARG A 145 3.60 -0.47 -18.91
CA ARG A 145 4.67 0.40 -18.41
C ARG A 145 5.12 1.43 -19.42
N LYS A 146 5.16 1.09 -20.71
CA LYS A 146 5.53 2.03 -21.79
C LYS A 146 4.63 3.26 -21.85
N LYS A 147 3.41 3.18 -21.32
CA LYS A 147 2.46 4.29 -21.21
C LYS A 147 2.66 5.12 -19.94
N LEU A 148 3.53 4.67 -19.04
CA LEU A 148 3.81 5.24 -17.72
C LEU A 148 5.31 5.53 -17.58
N PRO A 149 5.83 6.60 -18.19
CA PRO A 149 7.29 6.82 -18.32
C PRO A 149 8.03 6.85 -16.99
N LEU A 150 7.43 7.44 -15.95
CA LEU A 150 8.05 7.52 -14.62
C LEU A 150 8.14 6.15 -13.95
N LEU A 151 7.09 5.34 -14.07
CA LEU A 151 7.08 3.96 -13.58
C LEU A 151 8.11 3.12 -14.32
N ASP A 152 8.13 3.20 -15.66
CA ASP A 152 9.05 2.41 -16.50
C ASP A 152 10.52 2.72 -16.18
N GLU A 153 10.88 4.00 -16.09
CA GLU A 153 12.22 4.42 -15.74
C GLU A 153 12.61 4.05 -14.31
N SER A 154 11.69 4.20 -13.34
CA SER A 154 11.93 3.82 -11.95
C SER A 154 12.20 2.32 -11.82
N LEU A 155 11.41 1.48 -12.49
CA LEU A 155 11.61 0.02 -12.49
C LEU A 155 12.90 -0.40 -13.21
N ARG A 156 13.27 0.29 -14.30
CA ARG A 156 14.55 0.07 -14.99
C ARG A 156 15.72 0.38 -14.06
N LEU A 157 15.70 1.53 -13.39
CA LEU A 157 16.74 1.93 -12.44
C LEU A 157 16.84 0.98 -11.25
N ILE A 158 15.70 0.49 -10.74
CA ILE A 158 15.68 -0.53 -9.68
C ILE A 158 16.37 -1.82 -10.18
N ALA A 159 15.98 -2.32 -11.34
CA ALA A 159 16.54 -3.55 -11.90
C ALA A 159 18.06 -3.46 -12.13
N GLU A 160 18.54 -2.32 -12.63
CA GLU A 160 19.98 -2.08 -12.83
C GLU A 160 20.76 -1.96 -11.51
N ARG A 161 20.23 -1.22 -10.54
CA ARG A 161 20.96 -0.91 -9.29
C ARG A 161 20.90 -2.01 -8.25
N VAL A 162 19.83 -2.80 -8.25
CA VAL A 162 19.61 -3.86 -7.27
C VAL A 162 20.68 -4.96 -7.37
N PHE A 163 21.20 -5.23 -8.57
CA PHE A 163 22.23 -6.23 -8.81
C PHE A 163 23.66 -5.66 -8.83
N THR A 164 23.82 -4.34 -8.59
CA THR A 164 25.12 -3.68 -8.50
C THR A 164 25.44 -3.25 -7.07
N GLU A 165 26.60 -3.64 -6.57
CA GLU A 165 27.10 -3.19 -5.27
C GLU A 165 27.72 -1.79 -5.42
N SER A 166 26.92 -0.75 -5.23
CA SER A 166 27.41 0.63 -5.21
C SER A 166 26.94 1.37 -3.94
N LEU A 167 27.74 2.32 -3.47
CA LEU A 167 27.41 3.15 -2.31
C LEU A 167 26.05 3.83 -2.50
N GLY A 168 25.15 3.67 -1.52
CA GLY A 168 23.83 4.29 -1.54
C GLY A 168 22.81 3.62 -2.46
N SER A 169 23.13 2.50 -3.12
CA SER A 169 22.21 1.81 -4.04
C SER A 169 20.91 1.38 -3.33
N ILE A 170 20.99 0.85 -2.11
CA ILE A 170 19.82 0.45 -1.32
C ILE A 170 18.91 1.65 -1.02
N ALA A 171 19.49 2.78 -0.59
CA ALA A 171 18.71 3.99 -0.30
C ALA A 171 18.02 4.54 -1.56
N ALA A 172 18.70 4.54 -2.70
CA ALA A 172 18.13 4.97 -3.97
C ALA A 172 16.99 4.04 -4.42
N VAL A 173 17.19 2.71 -4.34
CA VAL A 173 16.17 1.72 -4.69
C VAL A 173 14.94 1.83 -3.77
N THR A 174 15.15 2.07 -2.48
CA THR A 174 14.05 2.33 -1.53
C THR A 174 13.19 3.52 -1.97
N ARG A 175 13.79 4.65 -2.33
CA ARG A 175 13.06 5.84 -2.79
C ARG A 175 12.36 5.62 -4.13
N LEU A 176 13.03 4.94 -5.06
CA LEU A 176 12.42 4.59 -6.34
C LEU A 176 11.22 3.65 -6.15
N SER A 177 11.29 2.72 -5.21
CA SER A 177 10.16 1.82 -4.93
C SER A 177 8.94 2.55 -4.37
N GLU A 178 9.13 3.62 -3.56
CA GLU A 178 8.04 4.48 -3.11
C GLU A 178 7.34 5.17 -4.29
N ILE A 179 8.11 5.66 -5.27
CA ILE A 179 7.57 6.21 -6.53
C ILE A 179 6.81 5.13 -7.30
N VAL A 180 7.36 3.93 -7.43
CA VAL A 180 6.70 2.79 -8.08
C VAL A 180 5.34 2.49 -7.47
N PHE A 181 5.24 2.50 -6.14
CA PHE A 181 3.95 2.29 -5.46
C PHE A 181 2.92 3.37 -5.85
N MET A 182 3.32 4.63 -5.83
CA MET A 182 2.45 5.75 -6.20
C MET A 182 1.96 5.65 -7.65
N GLU A 183 2.87 5.33 -8.57
CA GLU A 183 2.56 5.18 -10.00
C GLU A 183 1.62 4.00 -10.28
N ILE A 184 1.82 2.85 -9.59
CA ILE A 184 0.92 1.69 -9.70
C ILE A 184 -0.49 2.05 -9.19
N LEU A 185 -0.59 2.73 -8.05
CA LEU A 185 -1.89 3.18 -7.54
C LEU A 185 -2.56 4.15 -8.51
N GLN A 186 -1.83 5.12 -9.04
CA GLN A 186 -2.35 6.09 -9.99
C GLN A 186 -2.81 5.42 -11.29
N SER A 187 -2.06 4.43 -11.78
CA SER A 187 -2.46 3.62 -12.94
C SER A 187 -3.74 2.83 -12.65
N ALA A 188 -3.83 2.17 -11.50
CA ALA A 188 -5.04 1.45 -11.10
C ALA A 188 -6.26 2.38 -10.98
N LEU A 189 -6.04 3.61 -10.51
CA LEU A 189 -7.07 4.66 -10.49
C LEU A 189 -7.52 5.08 -11.89
N SER A 190 -6.65 4.99 -12.90
CA SER A 190 -6.91 5.46 -14.25
C SER A 190 -7.56 4.39 -15.16
N THR A 191 -7.37 3.11 -14.87
CA THR A 191 -7.93 2.01 -15.67
C THR A 191 -9.36 1.68 -15.25
N SER A 192 -10.27 1.61 -16.24
CA SER A 192 -11.72 1.43 -16.03
C SER A 192 -12.14 0.02 -15.64
N ASP A 193 -11.28 -0.98 -15.76
CA ASP A 193 -11.64 -2.39 -15.63
C ASP A 193 -11.68 -2.93 -14.18
N GLN A 194 -11.21 -2.16 -13.21
CA GLN A 194 -11.27 -2.60 -11.81
C GLN A 194 -12.47 -1.96 -11.12
N GLN A 195 -13.49 -2.75 -10.84
CA GLN A 195 -14.71 -2.40 -10.10
C GLN A 195 -14.41 -2.13 -8.60
N SER A 196 -13.63 -1.09 -8.33
CA SER A 196 -13.45 -0.62 -6.96
C SER A 196 -14.29 0.63 -6.76
N PHE A 197 -15.35 0.54 -5.96
CA PHE A 197 -16.22 1.68 -5.62
C PHE A 197 -15.43 2.87 -5.09
N MET A 198 -14.36 2.63 -4.33
CA MET A 198 -13.51 3.70 -3.81
C MET A 198 -12.72 4.41 -4.91
N LEU A 199 -12.30 3.70 -5.97
CA LEU A 199 -11.67 4.32 -7.14
C LEU A 199 -12.69 5.17 -7.91
N GLU A 200 -13.93 4.72 -7.99
CA GLU A 200 -15.04 5.52 -8.55
C GLU A 200 -15.35 6.76 -7.69
N ALA A 201 -15.22 6.65 -6.35
CA ALA A 201 -15.39 7.82 -5.47
C ALA A 201 -14.38 8.93 -5.79
N LEU A 202 -13.14 8.58 -6.13
CA LEU A 202 -12.11 9.55 -6.50
C LEU A 202 -12.35 10.19 -7.88
N ARG A 203 -13.06 9.50 -8.78
CA ARG A 203 -13.46 10.02 -10.11
C ARG A 203 -14.74 10.82 -10.06
N ASP A 204 -15.61 10.57 -9.08
CA ASP A 204 -16.84 11.32 -8.90
C ASP A 204 -16.53 12.74 -8.42
N THR A 205 -16.76 13.73 -9.26
CA THR A 205 -16.39 15.14 -8.98
C THR A 205 -16.98 15.68 -7.68
N LYS A 206 -18.18 15.25 -7.29
CA LYS A 206 -18.87 15.72 -6.07
C LYS A 206 -18.35 14.98 -4.83
N ILE A 207 -18.23 13.66 -4.91
CA ILE A 207 -17.72 12.86 -3.79
C ILE A 207 -16.23 13.15 -3.57
N ALA A 208 -15.40 13.20 -4.63
CA ALA A 208 -14.01 13.60 -4.53
C ALA A 208 -13.83 14.98 -3.89
N LYS A 209 -14.68 15.99 -4.27
CA LYS A 209 -14.66 17.30 -3.63
C LYS A 209 -15.02 17.22 -2.15
N SER A 210 -16.02 16.40 -1.77
CA SER A 210 -16.38 16.24 -0.36
C SER A 210 -15.28 15.59 0.47
N LEU A 211 -14.58 14.59 -0.08
CA LEU A 211 -13.41 13.97 0.54
C LEU A 211 -12.27 14.97 0.70
N GLN A 212 -12.00 15.80 -0.32
CA GLN A 212 -10.99 16.87 -0.21
C GLN A 212 -11.33 17.89 0.88
N LEU A 213 -12.59 18.26 1.04
CA LEU A 213 -13.02 19.17 2.10
C LEU A 213 -12.81 18.58 3.49
N ILE A 214 -13.13 17.30 3.68
CA ILE A 214 -12.87 16.56 4.93
C ILE A 214 -11.37 16.49 5.22
N HIS A 215 -10.55 16.17 4.21
CA HIS A 215 -9.12 16.01 4.38
C HIS A 215 -8.41 17.32 4.72
N ARG A 216 -8.81 18.43 4.07
CA ARG A 216 -8.19 19.75 4.28
C ARG A 216 -8.54 20.38 5.62
N ASN A 217 -9.76 20.13 6.09
CA ASN A 217 -10.28 20.78 7.29
C ASN A 217 -10.91 19.74 8.23
N PRO A 218 -10.10 18.82 8.78
CA PRO A 218 -10.61 17.78 9.69
C PRO A 218 -11.14 18.37 11.00
N ASP A 219 -10.64 19.54 11.42
CA ASP A 219 -11.04 20.28 12.61
C ASP A 219 -12.43 20.95 12.49
N LYS A 220 -12.85 21.28 11.26
CA LYS A 220 -14.14 21.94 11.01
C LYS A 220 -15.32 21.08 11.48
N THR A 221 -16.33 21.71 12.05
CA THR A 221 -17.58 21.06 12.50
C THR A 221 -18.47 20.68 11.30
N TRP A 222 -18.02 19.70 10.51
CA TRP A 222 -18.77 19.20 9.39
C TRP A 222 -20.06 18.49 9.82
N THR A 223 -21.13 18.72 9.09
CA THR A 223 -22.39 17.95 9.14
C THR A 223 -22.68 17.37 7.77
N VAL A 224 -23.57 16.39 7.69
CA VAL A 224 -24.00 15.84 6.39
C VAL A 224 -24.60 16.95 5.52
N ASP A 225 -25.37 17.85 6.14
CA ASP A 225 -26.02 18.98 5.44
C ASP A 225 -24.98 19.97 4.89
N SER A 226 -23.98 20.33 5.69
CA SER A 226 -22.92 21.26 5.25
C SER A 226 -22.07 20.66 4.12
N LEU A 227 -21.70 19.38 4.20
CA LEU A 227 -20.97 18.70 3.12
C LEU A 227 -21.80 18.58 1.84
N ALA A 228 -23.09 18.22 1.95
CA ALA A 228 -24.00 18.12 0.81
C ALA A 228 -24.14 19.47 0.11
N SER A 229 -24.28 20.55 0.89
CA SER A 229 -24.36 21.92 0.37
C SER A 229 -23.12 22.33 -0.42
N GLU A 230 -21.92 22.04 0.11
CA GLU A 230 -20.63 22.36 -0.54
C GLU A 230 -20.45 21.70 -1.91
N VAL A 231 -21.13 20.56 -2.13
CA VAL A 231 -21.08 19.82 -3.40
C VAL A 231 -22.36 19.94 -4.24
N ALA A 232 -23.24 20.86 -3.86
CA ALA A 232 -24.52 21.11 -4.53
C ALA A 232 -25.34 19.82 -4.74
N MET A 233 -25.59 19.11 -3.62
CA MET A 233 -26.45 17.93 -3.55
C MET A 233 -27.45 18.06 -2.41
N SER A 234 -28.63 17.39 -2.54
CA SER A 234 -29.51 17.20 -1.39
C SER A 234 -28.84 16.23 -0.37
N ARG A 235 -29.18 16.42 0.91
CA ARG A 235 -28.66 15.58 2.01
C ARG A 235 -28.81 14.07 1.74
N SER A 236 -30.01 13.64 1.34
CA SER A 236 -30.31 12.22 1.10
C SER A 236 -29.49 11.65 -0.05
N ARG A 237 -29.46 12.36 -1.20
CA ARG A 237 -28.70 11.94 -2.38
C ARG A 237 -27.19 11.91 -2.11
N PHE A 238 -26.68 12.89 -1.36
CA PHE A 238 -25.26 12.91 -0.96
C PHE A 238 -24.92 11.73 -0.06
N SER A 239 -25.69 11.49 1.01
CA SER A 239 -25.44 10.41 1.95
C SER A 239 -25.47 9.04 1.27
N GLU A 240 -26.44 8.79 0.41
CA GLU A 240 -26.57 7.53 -0.33
C GLU A 240 -25.39 7.33 -1.29
N ARG A 241 -25.08 8.35 -2.13
CA ARG A 241 -23.99 8.27 -3.09
C ARG A 241 -22.64 8.12 -2.42
N PHE A 242 -22.38 8.87 -1.34
CA PHE A 242 -21.17 8.73 -0.55
C PHE A 242 -21.03 7.31 0.01
N ARG A 243 -22.10 6.77 0.62
CA ARG A 243 -22.09 5.42 1.17
C ARG A 243 -21.85 4.34 0.11
N ILE A 244 -22.43 4.47 -1.07
CA ILE A 244 -22.21 3.53 -2.18
C ILE A 244 -20.75 3.55 -2.63
N LEU A 245 -20.17 4.73 -2.85
CA LEU A 245 -18.85 4.88 -3.43
C LEU A 245 -17.71 4.74 -2.42
N VAL A 246 -17.91 5.20 -1.17
CA VAL A 246 -16.87 5.16 -0.13
C VAL A 246 -17.00 3.94 0.78
N GLY A 247 -18.18 3.29 0.80
CA GLY A 247 -18.46 2.10 1.61
C GLY A 247 -18.94 2.42 3.04
N GLU A 248 -18.92 3.69 3.46
CA GLU A 248 -19.32 4.14 4.80
C GLU A 248 -19.99 5.52 4.77
N THR A 249 -20.58 5.94 5.89
CA THR A 249 -21.23 7.25 5.96
C THR A 249 -20.22 8.39 6.00
N PRO A 250 -20.59 9.63 5.53
CA PRO A 250 -19.70 10.79 5.58
C PRO A 250 -19.13 11.07 6.98
N MET A 251 -19.95 10.93 8.01
CA MET A 251 -19.53 11.22 9.39
C MET A 251 -18.64 10.12 9.98
N THR A 252 -18.87 8.86 9.60
CA THR A 252 -17.98 7.75 9.96
C THR A 252 -16.61 7.93 9.32
N TYR A 253 -16.57 8.27 8.02
CA TYR A 253 -15.34 8.57 7.30
C TYR A 253 -14.58 9.75 7.95
N LEU A 254 -15.26 10.86 8.24
CA LEU A 254 -14.65 12.00 8.93
C LEU A 254 -14.02 11.60 10.28
N ALA A 255 -14.75 10.83 11.09
CA ALA A 255 -14.22 10.37 12.38
C ALA A 255 -12.98 9.48 12.23
N GLN A 256 -12.97 8.58 11.24
CA GLN A 256 -11.81 7.75 10.94
C GLN A 256 -10.64 8.58 10.41
N TRP A 257 -10.91 9.52 9.49
CA TRP A 257 -9.89 10.41 8.94
C TRP A 257 -9.21 11.25 10.04
N ARG A 258 -9.98 11.80 10.96
CA ARG A 258 -9.46 12.52 12.13
C ARG A 258 -8.47 11.68 12.94
N LEU A 259 -8.82 10.42 13.20
CA LEU A 259 -7.94 9.50 13.91
C LEU A 259 -6.70 9.12 13.08
N GLN A 260 -6.83 8.90 11.78
CA GLN A 260 -5.68 8.65 10.90
C GLN A 260 -4.74 9.87 10.86
N LYS A 261 -5.27 11.08 10.72
CA LYS A 261 -4.47 12.32 10.76
C LYS A 261 -3.77 12.51 12.10
N SER A 262 -4.39 12.09 13.20
CA SER A 262 -3.76 12.16 14.53
C SER A 262 -2.51 11.28 14.65
N LEU A 263 -2.41 10.16 13.93
CA LEU A 263 -1.22 9.31 13.91
C LEU A 263 0.00 10.08 13.36
N GLU A 264 -0.22 10.89 12.31
CA GLU A 264 0.82 11.75 11.73
C GLU A 264 1.31 12.79 12.73
N LEU A 265 0.37 13.52 13.37
CA LEU A 265 0.69 14.54 14.35
C LEU A 265 1.35 13.98 15.63
N LEU A 266 0.95 12.77 16.05
CA LEU A 266 1.57 12.09 17.18
C LEU A 266 3.00 11.62 16.89
N GLY A 267 3.38 11.43 15.64
CA GLY A 267 4.75 11.12 15.22
C GLY A 267 5.74 12.28 15.41
N ASP A 268 5.26 13.50 15.64
CA ASP A 268 6.09 14.67 15.96
C ASP A 268 5.90 15.06 17.43
N THR A 269 6.99 14.99 18.21
CA THR A 269 6.99 15.29 19.65
C THR A 269 6.64 16.73 19.98
N ARG A 270 6.79 17.66 19.04
CA ARG A 270 6.47 19.08 19.21
C ARG A 270 4.97 19.34 19.41
N TRP A 271 4.10 18.39 19.01
CA TRP A 271 2.66 18.52 19.12
C TRP A 271 2.14 18.03 20.49
N PRO A 272 1.71 18.92 21.42
CA PRO A 272 1.02 18.49 22.63
C PRO A 272 -0.27 17.70 22.30
N ILE A 273 -0.65 16.74 23.15
CA ILE A 273 -1.89 15.95 22.93
C ILE A 273 -3.13 16.86 22.82
N GLN A 274 -3.17 17.95 23.60
CA GLN A 274 -4.23 18.96 23.50
C GLN A 274 -4.31 19.54 22.08
N GLN A 275 -3.19 19.89 21.50
CA GLN A 275 -3.13 20.50 20.17
C GLN A 275 -3.49 19.48 19.09
N VAL A 276 -3.01 18.22 19.22
CA VAL A 276 -3.42 17.12 18.32
C VAL A 276 -4.94 16.94 18.34
N ALA A 277 -5.57 16.97 19.53
CA ALA A 277 -7.02 16.87 19.65
C ALA A 277 -7.73 18.02 18.92
N ASN A 278 -7.25 19.25 19.09
CA ASN A 278 -7.85 20.44 18.45
C ASN A 278 -7.73 20.36 16.91
N GLU A 279 -6.52 20.10 16.39
CA GLU A 279 -6.24 20.01 14.95
C GLU A 279 -7.00 18.86 14.24
N THR A 280 -7.41 17.87 15.02
CA THR A 280 -8.22 16.76 14.53
C THR A 280 -9.72 16.92 14.85
N GLY A 281 -10.14 18.09 15.30
CA GLY A 281 -11.55 18.46 15.47
C GLY A 281 -12.24 17.82 16.67
N TYR A 282 -11.48 17.41 17.70
CA TYR A 282 -12.05 16.97 18.97
C TYR A 282 -12.16 18.13 19.97
N GLN A 283 -13.32 18.25 20.60
CA GLN A 283 -13.60 19.32 21.56
C GLN A 283 -12.79 19.24 22.86
N SER A 284 -12.23 18.06 23.18
CA SER A 284 -11.39 17.88 24.34
C SER A 284 -10.38 16.75 24.16
N PRO A 285 -9.20 16.80 24.82
CA PRO A 285 -8.24 15.70 24.82
C PRO A 285 -8.80 14.39 25.38
N ALA A 286 -9.75 14.48 26.32
CA ALA A 286 -10.40 13.30 26.87
C ALA A 286 -11.27 12.58 25.83
N ALA A 287 -12.05 13.33 25.05
CA ALA A 287 -12.84 12.78 23.94
C ALA A 287 -11.94 12.17 22.86
N PHE A 288 -10.89 12.87 22.47
CA PHE A 288 -9.87 12.38 21.55
C PHE A 288 -9.23 11.07 22.08
N SER A 289 -8.74 11.07 23.31
CA SER A 289 -8.04 9.90 23.87
C SER A 289 -8.94 8.67 23.94
N ARG A 290 -10.23 8.83 24.28
CA ARG A 290 -11.19 7.73 24.26
C ARG A 290 -11.41 7.17 22.84
N ALA A 291 -11.63 8.06 21.86
CA ALA A 291 -11.83 7.66 20.48
C ALA A 291 -10.59 6.97 19.93
N PHE A 292 -9.40 7.51 20.19
CA PHE A 292 -8.12 6.95 19.78
C PHE A 292 -7.90 5.57 20.39
N GLN A 293 -8.07 5.42 21.68
CA GLN A 293 -7.91 4.13 22.37
C GLN A 293 -8.92 3.08 21.91
N SER A 294 -10.15 3.49 21.64
CA SER A 294 -11.17 2.62 21.07
C SER A 294 -10.78 2.09 19.68
N LYS A 295 -10.16 2.93 18.83
CA LYS A 295 -9.77 2.55 17.48
C LYS A 295 -8.46 1.75 17.44
N PHE A 296 -7.44 2.15 18.22
CA PHE A 296 -6.08 1.62 18.11
C PHE A 296 -5.65 0.72 19.28
N GLY A 297 -6.50 0.55 20.30
CA GLY A 297 -6.20 -0.28 21.46
C GLY A 297 -5.24 0.32 22.49
N VAL A 298 -4.59 1.42 22.16
CA VAL A 298 -3.59 2.11 23.01
C VAL A 298 -3.92 3.59 23.17
N SER A 299 -3.43 4.22 24.26
CA SER A 299 -3.60 5.66 24.44
C SER A 299 -2.71 6.45 23.47
N PRO A 300 -3.06 7.73 23.11
CA PRO A 300 -2.21 8.58 22.27
C PRO A 300 -0.80 8.75 22.82
N LYS A 301 -0.64 8.81 24.13
CA LYS A 301 0.67 8.91 24.81
C LYS A 301 1.48 7.62 24.65
N ALA A 302 0.85 6.44 24.83
CA ALA A 302 1.49 5.14 24.64
C ALA A 302 1.89 4.93 23.17
N TYR A 303 1.01 5.26 22.24
CA TYR A 303 1.31 5.19 20.80
C TYR A 303 2.54 6.03 20.45
N ARG A 304 2.61 7.27 20.93
CA ARG A 304 3.78 8.15 20.72
C ARG A 304 5.07 7.52 21.25
N ALA A 305 5.05 6.99 22.48
CA ALA A 305 6.23 6.36 23.08
C ALA A 305 6.72 5.15 22.30
N GLN A 306 5.82 4.32 21.76
CA GLN A 306 6.16 3.13 20.97
C GLN A 306 6.73 3.45 19.58
N ASN A 307 6.38 4.59 19.00
CA ASN A 307 6.75 4.93 17.61
C ASN A 307 7.87 5.96 17.50
N LEU A 308 8.45 6.41 18.63
CA LEU A 308 9.57 7.34 18.71
C LEU A 308 10.81 6.70 19.35
N ALA A 309 10.72 5.45 19.78
CA ALA A 309 11.82 4.61 20.23
C ALA A 309 12.43 3.88 19.04
#